data_1c33f38cfaed22d60bd416bd626fa75f
#
_entry.id   1c33f38cfaed22d60bd416bd626fa75f
#
_cell.length_a   1.000
_cell.length_b   1.000
_cell.length_c   1.000
_cell.angle_alpha   90.00
_cell.angle_beta   90.00
_cell.angle_gamma   90.00
#
_symmetry.space_group_name_H-M   'P 1'
#
loop_
_entity.id
_entity.type
_entity.pdbx_description
1 polymer ?
#
loop_
_entity_poly.entity_id
_entity_poly.type
_entity_poly.pdbx_seq_one_letter_code
_entity_poly.pdbx_strand_id
1 'polypeptide(L)'
;MTSETDPTRPPSSYSDFLARKVRFDSPSGFDPGESMNAQMFPFQRAIARWACRRGRSAVWADCGLGKTIISLEWLRLVTEREGGSGLVLTPLAVAEQFAEEGQKFGIHVNVCRDGSEVQPGINVTNYERL
;
A
#
# COMPACT_ATOMS: atom_id res chain seq x y z
N MET A 1 -8.22 6.28 -37.54
CA MET A 1 -6.88 5.69 -37.55
C MET A 1 -6.25 5.86 -36.18
N THR A 2 -6.23 4.80 -35.44
CA THR A 2 -5.49 4.74 -34.18
C THR A 2 -4.02 4.51 -34.54
N SER A 3 -3.19 5.52 -34.36
CA SER A 3 -1.73 5.34 -34.43
C SER A 3 -1.30 4.55 -33.21
N GLU A 4 -1.11 3.25 -33.36
CA GLU A 4 -0.40 2.48 -32.37
C GLU A 4 1.03 3.03 -32.25
N THR A 5 1.35 3.62 -31.10
CA THR A 5 2.72 4.02 -30.79
C THR A 5 3.53 2.76 -30.49
N ASP A 6 4.41 2.37 -31.40
CA ASP A 6 5.39 1.33 -31.18
C ASP A 6 6.30 1.73 -29.99
N PRO A 7 6.29 0.98 -28.87
CA PRO A 7 7.09 1.33 -27.70
C PRO A 7 8.60 1.21 -27.93
N THR A 8 9.02 0.57 -29.01
CA THR A 8 10.44 0.38 -29.35
C THR A 8 11.01 1.50 -30.21
N ARG A 9 10.15 2.32 -30.82
CA ARG A 9 10.56 3.43 -31.67
C ARG A 9 10.94 4.64 -30.82
N PRO A 10 12.08 5.31 -31.05
CA PRO A 10 12.42 6.53 -30.37
C PRO A 10 11.39 7.64 -30.65
N PRO A 11 11.09 8.50 -29.65
CA PRO A 11 10.13 9.59 -29.83
C PRO A 11 10.62 10.57 -30.87
N SER A 12 9.72 10.96 -31.77
CA SER A 12 10.01 11.91 -32.85
C SER A 12 9.98 13.36 -32.41
N SER A 13 9.38 13.65 -31.26
CA SER A 13 9.26 15.00 -30.69
C SER A 13 9.18 14.95 -29.16
N TYR A 14 9.40 16.09 -28.53
CA TYR A 14 9.27 16.23 -27.06
C TYR A 14 7.83 15.96 -26.59
N SER A 15 6.83 16.39 -27.32
CA SER A 15 5.42 16.11 -27.04
C SER A 15 5.11 14.60 -27.11
N ASP A 16 5.69 13.91 -28.08
CA ASP A 16 5.57 12.46 -28.23
C ASP A 16 6.25 11.72 -27.05
N PHE A 17 7.40 12.19 -26.63
CA PHE A 17 8.08 11.70 -25.45
C PHE A 17 7.25 11.88 -24.17
N LEU A 18 6.63 13.05 -23.96
CA LEU A 18 5.75 13.32 -22.82
C LEU A 18 4.51 12.44 -22.84
N ALA A 19 3.88 12.26 -24.00
CA ALA A 19 2.71 11.39 -24.16
C ALA A 19 3.02 9.94 -23.78
N ARG A 20 4.23 9.45 -24.07
CA ARG A 20 4.68 8.12 -23.67
C ARG A 20 4.99 8.01 -22.18
N LYS A 21 5.40 9.10 -21.54
CA LYS A 21 5.66 9.15 -20.11
C LYS A 21 4.39 9.13 -19.25
N VAL A 22 3.30 9.66 -19.78
CA VAL A 22 1.99 9.62 -19.12
C VAL A 22 1.37 8.24 -19.34
N ARG A 23 1.87 7.25 -18.62
CA ARG A 23 1.18 5.98 -18.53
C ARG A 23 0.04 6.15 -17.52
N PHE A 24 -1.18 6.17 -18.02
CA PHE A 24 -2.35 6.00 -17.18
C PHE A 24 -2.38 4.53 -16.74
N ASP A 25 -1.86 4.28 -15.54
CA ASP A 25 -2.00 2.97 -14.93
C ASP A 25 -3.47 2.79 -14.54
N SER A 26 -4.11 1.78 -15.10
CA SER A 26 -5.49 1.47 -14.76
C SER A 26 -5.60 1.05 -13.31
N PRO A 27 -6.60 1.55 -12.56
CA PRO A 27 -6.84 1.09 -11.20
C PRO A 27 -7.02 -0.43 -11.18
N SER A 28 -6.19 -1.13 -10.42
CA SER A 28 -6.24 -2.60 -10.29
C SER A 28 -6.78 -3.06 -8.94
N GLY A 29 -7.22 -2.13 -8.12
CA GLY A 29 -7.70 -2.39 -6.78
C GLY A 29 -9.21 -2.62 -6.69
N PHE A 30 -9.74 -2.36 -5.52
CA PHE A 30 -11.16 -2.55 -5.18
C PHE A 30 -11.68 -1.40 -4.33
N ASP A 31 -13.00 -1.25 -4.28
CA ASP A 31 -13.65 -0.31 -3.37
C ASP A 31 -13.86 -0.99 -2.01
N PRO A 32 -13.24 -0.50 -0.92
CA PRO A 32 -13.41 -1.10 0.40
C PRO A 32 -14.77 -0.80 1.04
N GLY A 33 -15.60 0.05 0.44
CA GLY A 33 -16.89 0.46 0.99
C GLY A 33 -16.75 1.41 2.17
N GLU A 34 -17.78 1.46 3.02
CA GLU A 34 -17.85 2.36 4.18
C GLU A 34 -17.22 1.76 5.45
N SER A 35 -16.95 0.46 5.46
CA SER A 35 -16.49 -0.27 6.64
C SER A 35 -14.99 -0.09 6.88
N MET A 36 -14.62 1.10 7.32
CA MET A 36 -13.25 1.44 7.68
C MET A 36 -13.14 1.73 9.18
N ASN A 37 -11.91 1.67 9.71
CA ASN A 37 -11.67 1.89 11.13
C ASN A 37 -12.15 3.28 11.57
N ALA A 38 -13.07 3.31 12.53
CA ALA A 38 -13.70 4.54 13.03
C ALA A 38 -12.74 5.46 13.81
N GLN A 39 -11.62 4.93 14.29
CA GLN A 39 -10.62 5.71 15.02
C GLN A 39 -9.71 6.53 14.09
N MET A 40 -9.75 6.26 12.80
CA MET A 40 -8.99 7.02 11.81
C MET A 40 -9.65 8.38 11.55
N PHE A 41 -8.82 9.39 11.32
CA PHE A 41 -9.31 10.67 10.83
C PHE A 41 -9.89 10.55 9.42
N PRO A 42 -10.83 11.44 9.02
CA PRO A 42 -11.44 11.37 7.69
C PRO A 42 -10.43 11.39 6.54
N PHE A 43 -9.35 12.20 6.64
CA PHE A 43 -8.32 12.25 5.60
C PHE A 43 -7.53 10.94 5.50
N GLN A 44 -7.27 10.26 6.62
CA GLN A 44 -6.59 8.97 6.65
C GLN A 44 -7.43 7.89 5.97
N ARG A 45 -8.73 7.87 6.26
CA ARG A 45 -9.68 6.96 5.60
C ARG A 45 -9.75 7.22 4.09
N ALA A 46 -9.76 8.49 3.69
CA ALA A 46 -9.76 8.87 2.27
C ALA A 46 -8.51 8.36 1.54
N ILE A 47 -7.33 8.49 2.14
CA ILE A 47 -6.07 7.99 1.58
C ILE A 47 -6.08 6.46 1.48
N ALA A 48 -6.48 5.77 2.53
CA ALA A 48 -6.56 4.31 2.53
C ALA A 48 -7.54 3.79 1.49
N ARG A 49 -8.70 4.43 1.34
CA ARG A 49 -9.68 4.11 0.30
C ARG A 49 -9.11 4.31 -1.10
N TRP A 50 -8.46 5.44 -1.32
CA TRP A 50 -7.78 5.70 -2.59
C TRP A 50 -6.73 4.63 -2.90
N ALA A 51 -5.91 4.25 -1.93
CA ALA A 51 -4.89 3.22 -2.08
C ALA A 51 -5.51 1.84 -2.42
N CYS A 52 -6.64 1.48 -1.79
CA CYS A 52 -7.37 0.27 -2.13
C CYS A 52 -7.88 0.28 -3.57
N ARG A 53 -8.42 1.38 -4.04
CA ARG A 53 -8.91 1.53 -5.41
C ARG A 53 -7.80 1.48 -6.44
N ARG A 54 -6.66 2.09 -6.13
CA ARG A 54 -5.49 2.06 -7.02
C ARG A 54 -4.87 0.67 -7.12
N GLY A 55 -4.88 -0.10 -6.05
CA GLY A 55 -4.21 -1.38 -5.94
C GLY A 55 -2.73 -1.25 -5.65
N ARG A 56 -1.99 -0.58 -6.53
CA ARG A 56 -0.57 -0.22 -6.33
C ARG A 56 -0.43 1.28 -6.26
N SER A 57 0.14 1.78 -5.18
CA SER A 57 0.24 3.21 -4.95
C SER A 57 1.43 3.56 -4.06
N ALA A 58 1.84 4.82 -4.13
CA ALA A 58 2.78 5.41 -3.21
C ALA A 58 2.08 6.54 -2.44
N VAL A 59 2.25 6.55 -1.13
CA VAL A 59 1.68 7.56 -0.25
C VAL A 59 2.82 8.38 0.35
N TRP A 60 2.90 9.64 -0.06
CA TRP A 60 3.89 10.60 0.41
C TRP A 60 3.21 11.53 1.40
N ALA A 61 3.33 11.23 2.67
CA ALA A 61 2.75 12.02 3.74
C ALA A 61 3.83 12.52 4.70
N ASP A 62 3.67 13.72 5.22
CA ASP A 62 4.58 14.28 6.20
C ASP A 62 4.56 13.52 7.52
N CYS A 63 5.58 13.74 8.34
CA CYS A 63 5.65 13.20 9.68
C CYS A 63 4.42 13.61 10.51
N GLY A 64 3.91 12.69 11.31
CA GLY A 64 2.76 12.94 12.18
C GLY A 64 1.38 12.84 11.52
N LEU A 65 1.29 12.51 10.22
CA LEU A 65 0.01 12.32 9.53
C LEU A 65 -0.56 10.89 9.64
N GLY A 66 0.10 10.02 10.43
CA GLY A 66 -0.40 8.67 10.67
C GLY A 66 -0.19 7.70 9.52
N LYS A 67 0.97 7.72 8.88
CA LYS A 67 1.31 6.78 7.79
C LYS A 67 1.18 5.32 8.21
N THR A 68 1.52 5.00 9.45
CA THR A 68 1.43 3.65 9.99
C THR A 68 0.00 3.12 9.98
N ILE A 69 -0.95 3.89 10.49
CA ILE A 69 -2.35 3.46 10.52
C ILE A 69 -2.97 3.40 9.11
N ILE A 70 -2.58 4.30 8.21
CA ILE A 70 -3.01 4.25 6.81
C ILE A 70 -2.54 2.94 6.17
N SER A 71 -1.28 2.58 6.35
CA SER A 71 -0.71 1.35 5.82
C SER A 71 -1.36 0.10 6.43
N LEU A 72 -1.58 0.08 7.73
CA LEU A 72 -2.20 -1.02 8.43
C LEU A 72 -3.66 -1.23 7.99
N GLU A 73 -4.42 -0.15 7.89
CA GLU A 73 -5.83 -0.23 7.46
C GLU A 73 -5.93 -0.70 6.00
N TRP A 74 -5.09 -0.17 5.12
CA TRP A 74 -5.02 -0.64 3.74
C TRP A 74 -4.72 -2.15 3.69
N LEU A 75 -3.72 -2.59 4.43
CA LEU A 75 -3.32 -4.00 4.44
C LEU A 75 -4.40 -4.91 5.06
N ARG A 76 -5.08 -4.44 6.11
CA ARG A 76 -6.21 -5.15 6.71
C ARG A 76 -7.33 -5.35 5.69
N LEU A 77 -7.71 -4.30 4.98
CA LEU A 77 -8.75 -4.35 3.96
C LEU A 77 -8.38 -5.31 2.81
N VAL A 78 -7.12 -5.26 2.37
CA VAL A 78 -6.63 -6.15 1.31
C VAL A 78 -6.62 -7.61 1.76
N THR A 79 -6.10 -7.91 2.95
CA THR A 79 -6.00 -9.28 3.45
C THR A 79 -7.37 -9.88 3.79
N GLU A 80 -8.30 -9.09 4.27
CA GLU A 80 -9.68 -9.54 4.50
C GLU A 80 -10.40 -9.87 3.20
N ARG A 81 -10.15 -9.08 2.16
CA ARG A 81 -10.78 -9.32 0.86
C ARG A 81 -10.19 -10.49 0.10
N GLU A 82 -8.86 -10.54 -0.01
CA GLU A 82 -8.16 -11.53 -0.84
C GLU A 82 -7.83 -12.82 -0.08
N GLY A 83 -7.84 -12.77 1.24
CA GLY A 83 -7.27 -13.81 2.07
C GLY A 83 -5.75 -13.82 2.02
N GLY A 84 -5.12 -14.68 2.78
CA GLY A 84 -3.67 -14.85 2.78
C GLY A 84 -2.92 -13.90 3.71
N SER A 85 -1.68 -13.60 3.37
CA SER A 85 -0.73 -12.88 4.20
C SER A 85 -0.23 -11.61 3.54
N GLY A 86 -0.25 -10.50 4.27
CA GLY A 86 0.42 -9.26 3.90
C GLY A 86 1.77 -9.15 4.60
N LEU A 87 2.73 -8.52 3.95
CA LEU A 87 4.07 -8.29 4.49
C LEU A 87 4.42 -6.81 4.48
N VAL A 88 4.83 -6.31 5.64
CA VAL A 88 5.36 -4.95 5.80
C VAL A 88 6.85 -5.03 6.04
N LEU A 89 7.60 -4.26 5.30
CA LEU A 89 9.05 -4.12 5.47
C LEU A 89 9.38 -2.78 6.12
N THR A 90 10.08 -2.84 7.24
CA THR A 90 10.44 -1.65 8.01
C THR A 90 11.93 -1.67 8.38
N PRO A 91 12.52 -0.53 8.81
CA PRO A 91 13.78 -0.54 9.53
C PRO A 91 13.68 -1.38 10.82
N LEU A 92 14.81 -1.92 11.26
CA LEU A 92 14.88 -2.84 12.41
C LEU A 92 14.17 -2.31 13.67
N ALA A 93 14.37 -1.05 14.00
CA ALA A 93 13.81 -0.44 15.20
C ALA A 93 12.31 -0.12 15.11
N VAL A 94 11.69 -0.24 13.94
CA VAL A 94 10.31 0.21 13.68
C VAL A 94 9.30 -0.94 13.71
N ALA A 95 9.75 -2.18 13.54
CA ALA A 95 8.86 -3.33 13.43
C ALA A 95 7.95 -3.50 14.66
N GLU A 96 8.51 -3.39 15.86
CA GLU A 96 7.74 -3.52 17.10
C GLU A 96 6.79 -2.35 17.31
N GLN A 97 7.25 -1.14 17.00
CA GLN A 97 6.41 0.05 17.04
C GLN A 97 5.21 -0.07 16.08
N PHE A 98 5.41 -0.68 14.94
CA PHE A 98 4.35 -0.94 13.97
C PHE A 98 3.27 -1.87 14.54
N ALA A 99 3.68 -2.91 15.26
CA ALA A 99 2.77 -3.84 15.94
C ALA A 99 2.02 -3.15 17.09
N GLU A 100 2.70 -2.31 17.88
CA GLU A 100 2.08 -1.55 18.96
C GLU A 100 1.02 -0.56 18.44
N GLU A 101 1.32 0.14 17.36
CA GLU A 101 0.36 1.03 16.70
C GLU A 101 -0.86 0.26 16.20
N GLY A 102 -0.64 -0.90 15.59
CA GLY A 102 -1.74 -1.78 15.17
C GLY A 102 -2.65 -2.17 16.34
N GLN A 103 -2.08 -2.51 17.47
CA GLN A 103 -2.83 -2.88 18.67
C GLN A 103 -3.73 -1.74 19.17
N LYS A 104 -3.28 -0.49 19.10
CA LYS A 104 -4.09 0.69 19.46
C LYS A 104 -5.35 0.83 18.62
N PHE A 105 -5.29 0.38 17.37
CA PHE A 105 -6.40 0.46 16.41
C PHE A 105 -7.15 -0.87 16.25
N GLY A 106 -6.87 -1.84 17.10
CA GLY A 106 -7.51 -3.15 17.04
C GLY A 106 -7.09 -4.01 15.85
N ILE A 107 -5.93 -3.73 15.26
CA ILE A 107 -5.36 -4.47 14.14
C ILE A 107 -4.22 -5.35 14.63
N HIS A 108 -4.37 -6.66 14.48
CA HIS A 108 -3.31 -7.60 14.84
C HIS A 108 -2.19 -7.60 13.82
N VAL A 109 -0.96 -7.41 14.29
CA VAL A 109 0.26 -7.42 13.47
C VAL A 109 1.24 -8.43 14.06
N ASN A 110 1.65 -9.38 13.25
CA ASN A 110 2.63 -10.40 13.64
C ASN A 110 4.04 -9.94 13.28
N VAL A 111 4.92 -9.85 14.27
CA VAL A 111 6.34 -9.52 14.06
C VAL A 111 7.09 -10.81 13.71
N CYS A 112 7.66 -10.88 12.51
CA CYS A 112 8.36 -12.05 12.01
C CYS A 112 9.87 -11.86 12.02
N ARG A 113 10.58 -12.92 12.39
CA ARG A 113 12.04 -12.98 12.29
C ARG A 113 12.50 -13.68 11.00
N ASP A 114 11.72 -14.64 10.55
CA ASP A 114 11.97 -15.39 9.32
C ASP A 114 10.66 -15.85 8.67
N GLY A 115 10.75 -16.48 7.51
CA GLY A 115 9.58 -16.92 6.76
C GLY A 115 8.72 -17.99 7.45
N SER A 116 9.28 -18.73 8.42
CA SER A 116 8.52 -19.76 9.15
C SER A 116 7.51 -19.17 10.14
N GLU A 117 7.70 -17.91 10.54
CA GLU A 117 6.84 -17.22 11.48
C GLU A 117 5.68 -16.45 10.80
N VAL A 118 5.61 -16.46 9.47
CA VAL A 118 4.54 -15.78 8.72
C VAL A 118 3.19 -16.43 9.00
N GLN A 119 2.21 -15.61 9.35
CA GLN A 119 0.83 -16.00 9.64
C GLN A 119 -0.14 -15.37 8.64
N PRO A 120 -1.36 -15.90 8.49
CA PRO A 120 -2.42 -15.19 7.78
C PRO A 120 -2.67 -13.80 8.40
N GLY A 121 -2.95 -12.82 7.56
CA GLY A 121 -3.13 -11.44 7.97
C GLY A 121 -1.87 -10.60 7.78
N ILE A 122 -1.61 -9.68 8.71
CA ILE A 122 -0.52 -8.70 8.58
C ILE A 122 0.72 -9.18 9.30
N ASN A 123 1.83 -9.20 8.59
CA ASN A 123 3.16 -9.54 9.12
C ASN A 123 4.11 -8.38 8.89
N VAL A 124 4.99 -8.13 9.84
CA VAL A 124 6.03 -7.11 9.73
C VAL A 124 7.40 -7.71 10.00
N THR A 125 8.37 -7.34 9.21
CA THR A 125 9.77 -7.69 9.41
C THR A 125 10.66 -6.54 8.95
N ASN A 126 11.95 -6.61 9.22
CA ASN A 126 12.90 -5.63 8.69
C ASN A 126 13.56 -6.14 7.41
N TYR A 127 14.06 -5.20 6.58
CA TYR A 127 14.64 -5.57 5.28
C TYR A 127 15.98 -6.31 5.41
N GLU A 128 16.63 -6.28 6.54
CA GLU A 128 17.90 -6.96 6.77
C GLU A 128 17.71 -8.48 6.95
N ARG A 129 16.46 -8.92 7.17
CA ARG A 129 16.10 -10.32 7.38
C ARG A 129 15.48 -11.00 6.16
N LEU A 130 15.48 -10.31 5.04
CA LEU A 130 14.97 -10.86 3.79
C LEU A 130 15.94 -11.85 3.15
#